data_110febb9c21b0cbf5687feab0302b70b
#
_entry.id   110febb9c21b0cbf5687feab0302b70b
#
_cell.length_a   1.000
_cell.length_b   1.000
_cell.length_c   1.000
_cell.angle_alpha   90.00
_cell.angle_beta   90.00
_cell.angle_gamma   90.00
#
_symmetry.space_group_name_H-M   'P 1'
#
loop_
_entity.id
_entity.type
_entity.pdbx_description
1 polymer ?
#
loop_
_entity_poly.entity_id
_entity_poly.type
_entity_poly.pdbx_seq_one_letter_code
_entity_poly.pdbx_strand_id
1 'polypeptide(L)'
;MNSLQITKICKILGELLTGQEITIMFANLGINCELPDIDTKWKRIYNGVANECNKNNSYDPMIKIIEYIMSPSLFVERQNDFTDALDSLNTLLSFIGLKLLPTGKVIKVTPATTLDEATEVVSRLKADLHRFSIHPQILAFCRPEIISENLFHLIFESCKCLLAELRSISGLDLDGSTLVNRCFEGSNPIIVMNKFQTDDEKSDHNGLRSLLNEIVYQH
;
A
#
# COMPACT_ATOMS: atom_id res chain seq x y z
N MET A 1 -12.28 -1.53 20.74
CA MET A 1 -13.27 -1.02 19.75
C MET A 1 -14.65 -1.11 20.37
N ASN A 2 -15.50 -0.10 20.25
CA ASN A 2 -16.88 -0.17 20.76
C ASN A 2 -17.86 -0.59 19.64
N SER A 3 -19.08 -1.01 20.01
CA SER A 3 -20.10 -1.50 19.06
C SER A 3 -20.49 -0.46 18.01
N LEU A 4 -20.45 0.83 18.34
CA LEU A 4 -20.78 1.91 17.40
C LEU A 4 -19.69 2.08 16.34
N GLN A 5 -18.42 1.94 16.70
CA GLN A 5 -17.29 1.97 15.74
C GLN A 5 -17.39 0.79 14.79
N ILE A 6 -17.64 -0.43 15.30
CA ILE A 6 -17.85 -1.62 14.47
C ILE A 6 -19.01 -1.40 13.50
N THR A 7 -20.13 -0.85 13.98
CA THR A 7 -21.31 -0.55 13.15
C THR A 7 -20.96 0.40 11.99
N LYS A 8 -20.20 1.48 12.28
CA LYS A 8 -19.79 2.44 11.24
C LYS A 8 -18.90 1.79 10.17
N ILE A 9 -17.92 1.00 10.60
CA ILE A 9 -17.05 0.26 9.68
C ILE A 9 -17.89 -0.72 8.83
N CYS A 10 -18.78 -1.51 9.45
CA CYS A 10 -19.63 -2.46 8.73
C CYS A 10 -20.57 -1.78 7.73
N LYS A 11 -21.02 -0.56 8.00
CA LYS A 11 -21.81 0.22 7.03
C LYS A 11 -20.99 0.57 5.79
N ILE A 12 -19.78 1.09 5.96
CA ILE A 12 -18.87 1.38 4.83
C ILE A 12 -18.63 0.11 4.02
N LEU A 13 -18.24 -0.98 4.68
CA LEU A 13 -17.95 -2.25 4.01
C LEU A 13 -19.18 -2.84 3.29
N GLY A 14 -20.37 -2.64 3.86
CA GLY A 14 -21.63 -3.09 3.26
C GLY A 14 -22.01 -2.38 1.96
N GLU A 15 -21.54 -1.14 1.75
CA GLU A 15 -21.76 -0.42 0.47
C GLU A 15 -20.89 -0.99 -0.65
N LEU A 16 -19.75 -1.58 -0.33
CA LEU A 16 -18.76 -2.05 -1.30
C LEU A 16 -19.11 -3.39 -1.94
N LEU A 17 -19.94 -4.21 -1.29
CA LEU A 17 -20.25 -5.57 -1.70
C LEU A 17 -21.75 -5.74 -1.98
N THR A 18 -22.06 -6.69 -2.86
CA THR A 18 -23.40 -7.26 -3.01
C THR A 18 -23.70 -8.29 -1.93
N GLY A 19 -24.97 -8.64 -1.74
CA GLY A 19 -25.38 -9.69 -0.79
C GLY A 19 -24.74 -11.06 -1.08
N GLN A 20 -24.54 -11.38 -2.37
CA GLN A 20 -23.90 -12.62 -2.80
C GLN A 20 -22.41 -12.63 -2.51
N GLU A 21 -21.71 -11.53 -2.75
CA GLU A 21 -20.29 -11.39 -2.43
C GLU A 21 -20.01 -11.51 -0.93
N ILE A 22 -20.93 -10.99 -0.07
CA ILE A 22 -20.85 -11.19 1.37
C ILE A 22 -20.93 -12.67 1.75
N THR A 23 -21.81 -13.43 1.09
CA THR A 23 -21.93 -14.88 1.31
C THR A 23 -20.66 -15.62 0.91
N ILE A 24 -20.08 -15.29 -0.24
CA ILE A 24 -18.82 -15.86 -0.72
C ILE A 24 -17.67 -15.51 0.23
N MET A 25 -17.58 -14.27 0.67
CA MET A 25 -16.58 -13.80 1.63
C MET A 25 -16.64 -14.62 2.93
N PHE A 26 -17.80 -14.79 3.51
CA PHE A 26 -17.95 -15.57 4.74
C PHE A 26 -17.53 -17.04 4.54
N ALA A 27 -17.89 -17.65 3.42
CA ALA A 27 -17.45 -19.01 3.09
C ALA A 27 -15.91 -19.09 2.99
N ASN A 28 -15.28 -18.12 2.31
CA ASN A 28 -13.83 -18.09 2.14
C ASN A 28 -13.07 -17.84 3.46
N LEU A 29 -13.66 -17.07 4.37
CA LEU A 29 -13.06 -16.79 5.69
C LEU A 29 -13.42 -17.83 6.76
N GLY A 30 -14.25 -18.83 6.43
CA GLY A 30 -14.71 -19.85 7.37
C GLY A 30 -15.62 -19.28 8.48
N ILE A 31 -16.30 -18.16 8.20
CA ILE A 31 -17.21 -17.50 9.12
C ILE A 31 -18.61 -18.09 8.94
N ASN A 32 -19.07 -18.80 9.96
CA ASN A 32 -20.42 -19.34 9.95
C ASN A 32 -21.44 -18.26 10.31
N CYS A 33 -22.14 -17.74 9.32
CA CYS A 33 -23.18 -16.74 9.48
C CYS A 33 -24.55 -17.36 9.15
N GLU A 34 -25.02 -18.26 10.03
CA GLU A 34 -26.37 -18.81 10.00
C GLU A 34 -27.37 -17.77 10.52
N LEU A 35 -27.59 -16.70 9.77
CA LEU A 35 -28.63 -15.75 10.14
C LEU A 35 -29.68 -15.75 9.04
N PRO A 36 -30.95 -16.01 9.43
CA PRO A 36 -32.06 -15.91 8.49
C PRO A 36 -32.11 -14.49 7.91
N ASP A 37 -32.64 -14.37 6.72
CA ASP A 37 -32.84 -13.16 5.92
C ASP A 37 -32.74 -11.84 6.68
N ILE A 38 -31.52 -11.39 6.91
CA ILE A 38 -31.28 -10.08 7.54
C ILE A 38 -31.29 -9.07 6.41
N ASP A 39 -32.23 -8.18 6.46
CA ASP A 39 -32.62 -7.22 5.43
C ASP A 39 -31.50 -6.34 4.89
N THR A 40 -30.36 -6.19 5.60
CA THR A 40 -29.30 -5.25 5.20
C THR A 40 -27.90 -5.87 5.20
N LYS A 41 -27.14 -5.57 4.15
CA LYS A 41 -25.75 -6.03 3.93
C LYS A 41 -24.83 -5.76 5.14
N TRP A 42 -24.87 -4.54 5.67
CA TRP A 42 -24.03 -4.17 6.79
C TRP A 42 -24.36 -4.93 8.10
N LYS A 43 -25.64 -5.27 8.34
CA LYS A 43 -26.04 -6.07 9.50
C LYS A 43 -25.50 -7.49 9.41
N ARG A 44 -25.51 -8.08 8.20
CA ARG A 44 -24.91 -9.40 7.97
C ARG A 44 -23.41 -9.38 8.31
N ILE A 45 -22.67 -8.37 7.83
CA ILE A 45 -21.23 -8.22 8.13
C ILE A 45 -21.05 -8.01 9.64
N TYR A 46 -21.84 -7.12 10.27
CA TYR A 46 -21.75 -6.85 11.71
C TYR A 46 -21.94 -8.12 12.56
N ASN A 47 -22.96 -8.90 12.27
CA ASN A 47 -23.25 -10.12 13.02
C ASN A 47 -22.16 -11.19 12.84
N GLY A 48 -21.66 -11.38 11.62
CA GLY A 48 -20.54 -12.28 11.37
C GLY A 48 -19.28 -11.84 12.11
N VAL A 49 -18.93 -10.54 12.05
CA VAL A 49 -17.81 -9.95 12.80
C VAL A 49 -18.00 -10.12 14.30
N ALA A 50 -19.15 -9.74 14.85
CA ALA A 50 -19.40 -9.76 16.28
C ALA A 50 -19.31 -11.18 16.85
N ASN A 51 -19.89 -12.16 16.15
CA ASN A 51 -19.85 -13.56 16.55
C ASN A 51 -18.42 -14.09 16.62
N GLU A 52 -17.62 -13.83 15.56
CA GLU A 52 -16.24 -14.32 15.51
C GLU A 52 -15.32 -13.57 16.48
N CYS A 53 -15.49 -12.25 16.64
CA CYS A 53 -14.74 -11.47 17.62
C CYS A 53 -15.03 -11.95 19.05
N ASN A 54 -16.29 -12.24 19.38
CA ASN A 54 -16.67 -12.76 20.69
C ASN A 54 -16.11 -14.17 20.94
N LYS A 55 -16.17 -15.05 19.95
CA LYS A 55 -15.60 -16.42 20.09
C LYS A 55 -14.10 -16.38 20.33
N ASN A 56 -13.39 -15.52 19.62
CA ASN A 56 -11.93 -15.45 19.66
C ASN A 56 -11.40 -14.48 20.72
N ASN A 57 -12.27 -13.71 21.38
CA ASN A 57 -11.92 -12.60 22.26
C ASN A 57 -10.86 -11.67 21.63
N SER A 58 -10.96 -11.43 20.33
CA SER A 58 -10.02 -10.66 19.50
C SER A 58 -10.76 -9.89 18.41
N TYR A 59 -10.17 -8.79 17.94
CA TYR A 59 -10.63 -8.07 16.75
C TYR A 59 -9.98 -8.56 15.44
N ASP A 60 -9.14 -9.60 15.46
CA ASP A 60 -8.52 -10.15 14.27
C ASP A 60 -9.52 -10.58 13.19
N PRO A 61 -10.71 -11.16 13.50
CA PRO A 61 -11.72 -11.45 12.50
C PRO A 61 -12.19 -10.20 11.73
N MET A 62 -12.31 -9.06 12.42
CA MET A 62 -12.65 -7.78 11.80
C MET A 62 -11.56 -7.32 10.82
N ILE A 63 -10.30 -7.43 11.23
CA ILE A 63 -9.15 -7.08 10.38
C ILE A 63 -9.15 -7.94 9.13
N LYS A 64 -9.33 -9.24 9.24
CA LYS A 64 -9.40 -10.17 8.09
C LYS A 64 -10.52 -9.82 7.12
N ILE A 65 -11.69 -9.42 7.63
CA ILE A 65 -12.81 -9.01 6.79
C ILE A 65 -12.50 -7.69 6.06
N ILE A 66 -11.91 -6.72 6.76
CA ILE A 66 -11.46 -5.45 6.13
C ILE A 66 -10.45 -5.76 5.02
N GLU A 67 -9.43 -6.56 5.28
CA GLU A 67 -8.39 -6.91 4.30
C GLU A 67 -8.95 -7.69 3.11
N TYR A 68 -9.93 -8.56 3.34
CA TYR A 68 -10.60 -9.30 2.26
C TYR A 68 -11.37 -8.35 1.34
N ILE A 69 -12.22 -7.49 1.92
CA ILE A 69 -13.07 -6.57 1.16
C ILE A 69 -12.24 -5.51 0.46
N MET A 70 -11.21 -4.97 1.13
CA MET A 70 -10.34 -3.92 0.61
C MET A 70 -9.15 -4.45 -0.20
N SER A 71 -9.25 -5.67 -0.74
CA SER A 71 -8.26 -6.17 -1.71
C SER A 71 -8.34 -5.36 -3.00
N PRO A 72 -7.24 -4.72 -3.47
CA PRO A 72 -7.25 -3.88 -4.66
C PRO A 72 -7.75 -4.59 -5.92
N SER A 73 -7.58 -5.90 -6.00
CA SER A 73 -8.06 -6.72 -7.13
C SER A 73 -9.58 -6.69 -7.32
N LEU A 74 -10.34 -6.38 -6.27
CA LEU A 74 -11.80 -6.26 -6.33
C LEU A 74 -12.27 -4.89 -6.86
N PHE A 75 -11.34 -3.94 -7.04
CA PHE A 75 -11.64 -2.55 -7.39
C PHE A 75 -11.04 -2.09 -8.70
N VAL A 76 -10.58 -3.00 -9.55
CA VAL A 76 -9.93 -2.66 -10.84
C VAL A 76 -10.80 -1.71 -11.68
N GLU A 77 -12.12 -1.92 -11.68
CA GLU A 77 -13.10 -1.11 -12.42
C GLU A 77 -13.76 -0.01 -11.55
N ARG A 78 -13.44 0.07 -10.24
CA ARG A 78 -14.08 0.96 -9.25
C ARG A 78 -13.05 1.65 -8.36
N GLN A 79 -12.04 2.25 -8.97
CA GLN A 79 -10.92 2.86 -8.23
C GLN A 79 -11.34 3.98 -7.28
N ASN A 80 -12.36 4.77 -7.65
CA ASN A 80 -12.88 5.84 -6.81
C ASN A 80 -13.55 5.27 -5.55
N ASP A 81 -14.33 4.19 -5.68
CA ASP A 81 -14.97 3.54 -4.53
C ASP A 81 -13.92 3.03 -3.54
N PHE A 82 -12.81 2.49 -4.04
CA PHE A 82 -11.69 2.05 -3.21
C PHE A 82 -11.07 3.22 -2.44
N THR A 83 -10.80 4.34 -3.11
CA THR A 83 -10.16 5.50 -2.49
C THR A 83 -11.06 6.12 -1.43
N ASP A 84 -12.35 6.29 -1.71
CA ASP A 84 -13.32 6.87 -0.77
C ASP A 84 -13.51 5.96 0.47
N ALA A 85 -13.57 4.66 0.25
CA ALA A 85 -13.65 3.68 1.32
C ALA A 85 -12.37 3.64 2.18
N LEU A 86 -11.20 3.70 1.53
CA LEU A 86 -9.89 3.74 2.21
C LEU A 86 -9.80 4.93 3.16
N ASP A 87 -10.19 6.12 2.70
CA ASP A 87 -10.18 7.34 3.51
C ASP A 87 -11.16 7.26 4.69
N SER A 88 -12.38 6.84 4.40
CA SER A 88 -13.44 6.72 5.40
C SER A 88 -13.10 5.68 6.49
N LEU A 89 -12.55 4.53 6.08
CA LEU A 89 -12.10 3.50 7.00
C LEU A 89 -10.90 3.97 7.82
N ASN A 90 -9.91 4.61 7.21
CA ASN A 90 -8.73 5.10 7.93
C ASN A 90 -9.06 6.16 8.97
N THR A 91 -10.03 7.03 8.71
CA THR A 91 -10.52 7.97 9.74
C THR A 91 -11.06 7.24 10.98
N LEU A 92 -11.79 6.13 10.80
CA LEU A 92 -12.33 5.35 11.92
C LEU A 92 -11.26 4.47 12.59
N LEU A 93 -10.40 3.84 11.80
CA LEU A 93 -9.36 2.92 12.25
C LEU A 93 -8.25 3.63 13.04
N SER A 94 -7.92 4.89 12.69
CA SER A 94 -6.90 5.67 13.38
C SER A 94 -7.19 5.84 14.87
N PHE A 95 -8.45 6.00 15.27
CA PHE A 95 -8.84 6.11 16.69
C PHE A 95 -8.59 4.83 17.51
N ILE A 96 -8.41 3.71 16.85
CA ILE A 96 -8.14 2.42 17.51
C ILE A 96 -6.71 1.93 17.25
N GLY A 97 -5.85 2.81 16.73
CA GLY A 97 -4.45 2.51 16.45
C GLY A 97 -4.24 1.55 15.29
N LEU A 98 -5.13 1.59 14.30
CA LEU A 98 -5.04 0.81 13.06
C LEU A 98 -5.04 1.74 11.85
N LYS A 99 -4.41 1.28 10.78
CA LYS A 99 -4.38 1.94 9.47
C LYS A 99 -4.49 0.92 8.35
N LEU A 100 -5.39 1.16 7.42
CA LEU A 100 -5.53 0.39 6.19
C LEU A 100 -4.63 1.01 5.11
N LEU A 101 -3.77 0.21 4.52
CA LEU A 101 -2.89 0.62 3.44
C LEU A 101 -3.59 0.52 2.07
N PRO A 102 -3.11 1.25 1.04
CA PRO A 102 -3.61 1.12 -0.32
C PRO A 102 -3.48 -0.29 -0.92
N THR A 103 -2.67 -1.14 -0.30
CA THR A 103 -2.51 -2.56 -0.67
C THR A 103 -3.60 -3.46 -0.10
N GLY A 104 -4.54 -2.90 0.68
CA GLY A 104 -5.59 -3.65 1.35
C GLY A 104 -5.17 -4.28 2.69
N LYS A 105 -3.94 -4.03 3.17
CA LYS A 105 -3.44 -4.55 4.46
C LYS A 105 -3.64 -3.58 5.60
N VAL A 106 -3.95 -4.11 6.78
CA VAL A 106 -4.13 -3.33 8.01
C VAL A 106 -2.88 -3.43 8.88
N ILE A 107 -2.36 -2.28 9.29
CA ILE A 107 -1.19 -2.17 10.17
C ILE A 107 -1.54 -1.47 11.48
N LYS A 108 -0.72 -1.66 12.50
CA LYS A 108 -0.82 -0.95 13.78
C LYS A 108 -0.12 0.42 13.67
N VAL A 109 -0.75 1.45 14.23
CA VAL A 109 -0.22 2.81 14.31
C VAL A 109 -0.53 3.41 15.68
N THR A 110 0.06 4.55 16.02
CA THR A 110 -0.33 5.28 17.24
C THR A 110 -1.78 5.76 17.10
N PRO A 111 -2.66 5.49 18.09
CA PRO A 111 -4.04 5.93 18.03
C PRO A 111 -4.17 7.45 17.96
N ALA A 112 -5.02 7.96 17.09
CA ALA A 112 -5.41 9.37 17.07
C ALA A 112 -6.32 9.68 18.25
N THR A 113 -6.13 10.84 18.85
CA THR A 113 -6.93 11.31 20.02
C THR A 113 -7.97 12.33 19.61
N THR A 114 -7.74 13.03 18.50
CA THR A 114 -8.64 14.05 17.94
C THR A 114 -9.05 13.73 16.51
N LEU A 115 -10.13 14.37 16.03
CA LEU A 115 -10.57 14.23 14.65
C LEU A 115 -9.55 14.83 13.67
N ASP A 116 -8.90 15.92 14.06
CA ASP A 116 -7.89 16.58 13.25
C ASP A 116 -6.66 15.66 13.05
N GLU A 117 -6.19 15.01 14.13
CA GLU A 117 -5.12 14.01 14.03
C GLU A 117 -5.50 12.84 13.13
N ALA A 118 -6.74 12.33 13.25
CA ALA A 118 -7.23 11.25 12.40
C ALA A 118 -7.25 11.66 10.92
N THR A 119 -7.70 12.87 10.63
CA THR A 119 -7.74 13.45 9.26
C THR A 119 -6.32 13.74 8.75
N GLU A 120 -5.42 14.18 9.62
CA GLU A 120 -4.02 14.43 9.27
C GLU A 120 -3.27 13.15 8.90
N VAL A 121 -3.52 12.04 9.60
CA VAL A 121 -2.95 10.71 9.24
C VAL A 121 -3.35 10.30 7.82
N VAL A 122 -4.62 10.54 7.44
CA VAL A 122 -5.11 10.27 6.08
C VAL A 122 -4.49 11.24 5.07
N SER A 123 -4.46 12.53 5.40
CA SER A 123 -3.93 13.59 4.51
C SER A 123 -2.43 13.47 4.30
N ARG A 124 -1.65 13.12 5.34
CA ARG A 124 -0.21 12.86 5.23
C ARG A 124 0.09 11.69 4.30
N LEU A 125 -0.67 10.60 4.39
CA LEU A 125 -0.47 9.46 3.47
C LEU A 125 -0.71 9.87 2.02
N LYS A 126 -1.79 10.62 1.73
CA LYS A 126 -2.06 11.17 0.39
C LYS A 126 -0.95 12.13 -0.05
N ALA A 127 -0.56 13.06 0.80
CA ALA A 127 0.49 14.03 0.51
C ALA A 127 1.84 13.37 0.25
N ASP A 128 2.20 12.35 1.02
CA ASP A 128 3.45 11.62 0.86
C ASP A 128 3.45 10.80 -0.45
N LEU A 129 2.36 10.11 -0.77
CA LEU A 129 2.22 9.39 -2.04
C LEU A 129 2.27 10.33 -3.25
N HIS A 130 1.65 11.51 -3.17
CA HIS A 130 1.68 12.53 -4.24
C HIS A 130 2.97 13.34 -4.26
N ARG A 131 3.50 13.72 -3.10
CA ARG A 131 4.70 14.56 -2.97
C ARG A 131 5.94 13.90 -3.54
N PHE A 132 6.07 12.60 -3.38
CA PHE A 132 7.25 11.88 -3.86
C PHE A 132 7.10 11.37 -5.28
N SER A 133 5.96 11.53 -5.95
CA SER A 133 5.72 11.00 -7.31
C SER A 133 6.34 9.61 -7.49
N ILE A 134 6.11 8.74 -6.50
CA ILE A 134 6.76 7.43 -6.45
C ILE A 134 6.39 6.66 -7.72
N HIS A 135 7.41 6.25 -8.45
CA HIS A 135 7.21 5.53 -9.70
C HIS A 135 6.38 4.25 -9.46
N PRO A 136 5.37 3.95 -10.32
CA PRO A 136 4.48 2.80 -10.11
C PRO A 136 5.20 1.46 -9.93
N GLN A 137 6.35 1.27 -10.57
CA GLN A 137 7.17 0.07 -10.41
C GLN A 137 7.76 -0.04 -8.99
N ILE A 138 8.19 1.05 -8.38
CA ILE A 138 8.67 1.04 -6.99
C ILE A 138 7.53 0.65 -6.05
N LEU A 139 6.32 1.19 -6.28
CA LEU A 139 5.14 0.81 -5.50
C LEU A 139 4.80 -0.68 -5.62
N ALA A 140 5.03 -1.30 -6.79
CA ALA A 140 4.80 -2.73 -6.98
C ALA A 140 5.76 -3.60 -6.16
N PHE A 141 6.97 -3.13 -5.88
CA PHE A 141 7.96 -3.81 -5.03
C PHE A 141 7.82 -3.46 -3.55
N CYS A 142 7.18 -2.32 -3.22
CA CYS A 142 6.92 -1.91 -1.85
C CYS A 142 5.77 -2.73 -1.24
N ARG A 143 6.09 -3.92 -0.72
CA ARG A 143 5.12 -4.73 0.01
C ARG A 143 4.78 -4.07 1.35
N PRO A 144 3.52 -4.13 1.81
CA PRO A 144 3.07 -3.49 3.06
C PRO A 144 3.84 -3.93 4.30
N GLU A 145 4.24 -5.20 4.34
CA GLU A 145 5.03 -5.77 5.43
C GLU A 145 6.38 -5.05 5.58
N ILE A 146 6.89 -4.52 4.48
CA ILE A 146 8.20 -3.85 4.42
C ILE A 146 8.11 -2.42 4.93
N ILE A 147 7.01 -1.71 4.63
CA ILE A 147 6.83 -0.30 5.00
C ILE A 147 6.62 -0.14 6.51
N SER A 148 5.98 -1.13 7.16
CA SER A 148 5.61 -1.05 8.57
C SER A 148 6.71 -1.50 9.54
N GLU A 149 7.61 -2.38 9.13
CA GLU A 149 8.55 -3.04 10.03
C GLU A 149 10.03 -2.73 9.77
N ASN A 150 10.40 -2.37 8.55
CA ASN A 150 11.81 -2.14 8.23
C ASN A 150 12.03 -1.20 7.02
N LEU A 151 12.21 0.10 7.32
CA LEU A 151 12.53 1.12 6.31
C LEU A 151 13.78 0.77 5.49
N PHE A 152 14.75 0.08 6.10
CA PHE A 152 15.98 -0.36 5.43
C PHE A 152 15.67 -1.37 4.31
N HIS A 153 14.75 -2.31 4.56
CA HIS A 153 14.33 -3.28 3.57
C HIS A 153 13.57 -2.65 2.40
N LEU A 154 12.77 -1.59 2.68
CA LEU A 154 12.11 -0.81 1.63
C LEU A 154 13.13 -0.15 0.69
N ILE A 155 14.16 0.48 1.26
CA ILE A 155 15.24 1.11 0.48
C ILE A 155 15.94 0.03 -0.37
N PHE A 156 16.25 -1.12 0.21
CA PHE A 156 16.90 -2.24 -0.46
C PHE A 156 16.09 -2.77 -1.66
N GLU A 157 14.80 -3.00 -1.49
CA GLU A 157 13.93 -3.45 -2.59
C GLU A 157 13.76 -2.35 -3.67
N SER A 158 13.78 -1.07 -3.28
CA SER A 158 13.77 0.05 -4.23
C SER A 158 15.07 0.09 -5.08
N CYS A 159 16.21 -0.20 -4.48
CA CYS A 159 17.49 -0.31 -5.21
C CYS A 159 17.49 -1.48 -6.20
N LYS A 160 16.94 -2.64 -5.82
CA LYS A 160 16.77 -3.78 -6.73
C LYS A 160 15.87 -3.42 -7.92
N CYS A 161 14.78 -2.69 -7.68
CA CYS A 161 13.88 -2.21 -8.71
C CYS A 161 14.64 -1.30 -9.71
N LEU A 162 15.43 -0.35 -9.19
CA LEU A 162 16.26 0.53 -10.02
C LEU A 162 17.23 -0.26 -10.89
N LEU A 163 17.97 -1.23 -10.33
CA LEU A 163 18.90 -2.06 -11.07
C LEU A 163 18.18 -2.94 -12.12
N ALA A 164 17.00 -3.46 -11.82
CA ALA A 164 16.19 -4.20 -12.78
C ALA A 164 15.76 -3.33 -13.97
N GLU A 165 15.39 -2.07 -13.72
CA GLU A 165 15.03 -1.11 -14.75
C GLU A 165 16.24 -0.72 -15.60
N LEU A 166 17.41 -0.49 -14.99
CA LEU A 166 18.66 -0.23 -15.74
C LEU A 166 19.03 -1.39 -16.64
N ARG A 167 18.85 -2.66 -16.20
CA ARG A 167 19.03 -3.84 -17.06
C ARG A 167 18.05 -3.86 -18.23
N SER A 168 16.78 -3.57 -17.96
CA SER A 168 15.72 -3.53 -18.98
C SER A 168 16.01 -2.50 -20.07
N ILE A 169 16.42 -1.29 -19.69
CA ILE A 169 16.70 -0.19 -20.63
C ILE A 169 18.01 -0.42 -21.38
N SER A 170 19.06 -0.89 -20.71
CA SER A 170 20.40 -1.04 -21.32
C SER A 170 20.58 -2.35 -22.08
N GLY A 171 19.77 -3.38 -21.80
CA GLY A 171 19.94 -4.73 -22.34
C GLY A 171 21.16 -5.47 -21.78
N LEU A 172 21.79 -4.94 -20.71
CA LEU A 172 22.98 -5.52 -20.11
C LEU A 172 22.62 -6.51 -18.99
N ASP A 173 23.26 -7.66 -18.98
CA ASP A 173 23.16 -8.65 -17.89
C ASP A 173 24.30 -8.43 -16.87
N LEU A 174 24.30 -7.26 -16.24
CA LEU A 174 25.25 -6.83 -15.22
C LEU A 174 24.51 -6.42 -13.96
N ASP A 175 25.25 -6.21 -12.85
CA ASP A 175 24.66 -5.82 -11.56
C ASP A 175 25.49 -4.76 -10.82
N GLY A 176 24.86 -4.13 -9.81
CA GLY A 176 25.51 -3.17 -8.92
C GLY A 176 26.21 -2.02 -9.64
N SER A 177 27.32 -1.58 -9.07
CA SER A 177 28.14 -0.49 -9.61
C SER A 177 28.68 -0.76 -11.04
N THR A 178 28.88 -2.02 -11.40
CA THR A 178 29.33 -2.38 -12.75
C THR A 178 28.27 -2.06 -13.78
N LEU A 179 26.99 -2.36 -13.50
CA LEU A 179 25.86 -2.00 -14.35
C LEU A 179 25.72 -0.49 -14.47
N VAL A 180 25.73 0.23 -13.33
CA VAL A 180 25.60 1.69 -13.29
C VAL A 180 26.70 2.34 -14.13
N ASN A 181 27.95 1.96 -13.91
CA ASN A 181 29.07 2.53 -14.68
C ASN A 181 28.91 2.25 -16.16
N ARG A 182 28.56 1.04 -16.56
CA ARG A 182 28.39 0.69 -17.96
C ARG A 182 27.24 1.42 -18.64
N CYS A 183 26.19 1.74 -17.91
CA CYS A 183 25.06 2.52 -18.43
C CYS A 183 25.39 3.99 -18.64
N PHE A 184 26.18 4.59 -17.73
CA PHE A 184 26.34 6.05 -17.64
C PHE A 184 27.76 6.54 -17.96
N GLU A 185 28.73 5.66 -18.23
CA GLU A 185 30.14 6.02 -18.43
C GLU A 185 30.47 6.32 -19.88
N GLY A 186 31.50 7.14 -20.07
CA GLY A 186 32.12 7.39 -21.40
C GLY A 186 31.60 8.63 -22.11
N SER A 187 32.09 8.84 -23.33
CA SER A 187 31.71 9.97 -24.18
C SER A 187 30.36 9.75 -24.91
N ASN A 188 29.87 8.52 -24.91
CA ASN A 188 28.60 8.13 -25.51
C ASN A 188 27.91 7.09 -24.60
N PRO A 189 27.35 7.52 -23.45
CA PRO A 189 26.73 6.61 -22.51
C PRO A 189 25.48 5.94 -23.11
N ILE A 190 25.15 4.73 -22.63
CA ILE A 190 23.96 3.99 -23.09
C ILE A 190 22.69 4.71 -22.61
N ILE A 191 22.73 5.27 -21.38
CA ILE A 191 21.63 6.03 -20.80
C ILE A 191 22.11 7.46 -20.57
N VAL A 192 21.37 8.43 -21.11
CA VAL A 192 21.63 9.87 -20.93
C VAL A 192 20.44 10.52 -20.21
N MET A 193 20.72 11.34 -19.18
CA MET A 193 19.67 12.06 -18.46
C MET A 193 19.34 13.43 -19.07
N ASN A 194 20.24 13.96 -19.90
CA ASN A 194 20.10 15.26 -20.57
C ASN A 194 20.65 15.17 -22.01
N LYS A 195 20.85 16.30 -22.69
CA LYS A 195 21.36 16.31 -24.07
C LYS A 195 22.83 15.92 -24.20
N PHE A 196 23.59 15.88 -23.09
CA PHE A 196 25.00 15.51 -22.99
C PHE A 196 25.92 16.30 -23.93
N GLN A 197 25.61 17.59 -24.16
CA GLN A 197 26.31 18.45 -25.09
C GLN A 197 27.27 19.43 -24.39
N THR A 198 26.81 20.09 -23.33
CA THR A 198 27.61 21.05 -22.59
C THR A 198 28.40 20.40 -21.43
N ASP A 199 29.43 21.10 -20.93
CA ASP A 199 30.23 20.61 -19.81
C ASP A 199 29.38 20.55 -18.53
N ASP A 200 28.43 21.45 -18.33
CA ASP A 200 27.49 21.42 -17.22
C ASP A 200 26.58 20.18 -17.30
N GLU A 201 26.01 19.88 -18.49
CA GLU A 201 25.19 18.69 -18.71
C GLU A 201 25.98 17.39 -18.46
N LYS A 202 27.25 17.35 -18.82
CA LYS A 202 28.13 16.20 -18.56
C LYS A 202 28.47 16.09 -17.07
N SER A 203 28.65 17.24 -16.38
CA SER A 203 28.87 17.29 -14.93
C SER A 203 27.67 16.76 -14.17
N ASP A 204 26.46 17.21 -14.52
CA ASP A 204 25.20 16.73 -13.92
C ASP A 204 25.01 15.23 -14.12
N HIS A 205 25.29 14.76 -15.34
CA HIS A 205 25.21 13.34 -15.68
C HIS A 205 26.19 12.49 -14.85
N ASN A 206 27.44 12.96 -14.69
CA ASN A 206 28.43 12.30 -13.85
C ASN A 206 28.04 12.35 -12.36
N GLY A 207 27.43 13.46 -11.91
CA GLY A 207 26.87 13.58 -10.58
C GLY A 207 25.81 12.52 -10.29
N LEU A 208 24.87 12.32 -11.21
CA LEU A 208 23.87 11.26 -11.12
C LEU A 208 24.51 9.87 -11.05
N ARG A 209 25.49 9.58 -11.94
CA ARG A 209 26.22 8.32 -11.91
C ARG A 209 26.87 8.05 -10.57
N SER A 210 27.52 9.06 -9.98
CA SER A 210 28.16 8.95 -8.67
C SER A 210 27.13 8.65 -7.57
N LEU A 211 26.01 9.36 -7.56
CA LEU A 211 24.91 9.12 -6.63
C LEU A 211 24.36 7.69 -6.73
N LEU A 212 24.12 7.21 -7.95
CA LEU A 212 23.66 5.85 -8.18
C LEU A 212 24.66 4.79 -7.70
N ASN A 213 25.96 5.02 -7.91
CA ASN A 213 27.01 4.13 -7.42
C ASN A 213 27.02 4.08 -5.88
N GLU A 214 26.87 5.21 -5.20
CA GLU A 214 26.78 5.23 -3.73
C GLU A 214 25.56 4.46 -3.21
N ILE A 215 24.43 4.61 -3.89
CA ILE A 215 23.17 3.90 -3.53
C ILE A 215 23.36 2.39 -3.67
N VAL A 216 24.00 1.91 -4.74
CA VAL A 216 24.13 0.46 -4.99
C VAL A 216 25.36 -0.18 -4.34
N TYR A 217 26.36 0.63 -3.90
CA TYR A 217 27.58 0.13 -3.27
C TYR A 217 27.37 -0.28 -1.81
N GLN A 218 26.34 0.25 -1.15
CA GLN A 218 26.02 -0.08 0.25
C GLN A 218 25.23 -1.41 0.39
N HIS A 219 25.11 -2.18 -0.71
CA HIS A 219 24.37 -3.44 -0.80
C HIS A 219 25.21 -4.53 -1.43
#